data_590a6acba6ce239912badc74258c0eba
#
_entry.id   590a6acba6ce239912badc74258c0eba
#
_cell.length_a   1.000
_cell.length_b   1.000
_cell.length_c   1.000
_cell.angle_alpha   90.00
_cell.angle_beta   90.00
_cell.angle_gamma   90.00
#
_symmetry.space_group_name_H-M   'P 1'
#
loop_
_entity.id
_entity.type
_entity.pdbx_description
1 polymer ?
#
loop_
_entity_poly.entity_id
_entity_poly.type
_entity_poly.pdbx_seq_one_letter_code
_entity_poly.pdbx_strand_id
1 'polypeptide(L)'
;MPYPLGHQREVKKKIIESARRLFNRHGFDNVSLQQIMAGAGLTHGGFYSYFRSKADLYADVLGCFFTDPNWKSCWDGVEVDLTSTDVGPQVVRAYLSRQHYDDVENSCPMVALPSDVARSHKAAKHVFQTVFLAMVSALERSLHAKKRPRHDSGQALAALCVGGMVVARAMVDTALADELRDACMRVALDLGGWKRRRKGRSGKLRVPSRSAK
;
A
#
# COMPACT_ATOMS: atom_id res chain seq x y z
N MET A 1 38.46 6.37 11.24
CA MET A 1 38.26 5.20 10.37
C MET A 1 36.89 5.31 9.73
N PRO A 2 36.76 5.21 8.38
CA PRO A 2 35.44 5.18 7.78
C PRO A 2 34.72 3.89 8.21
N TYR A 3 33.47 4.02 8.64
CA TYR A 3 32.62 2.89 8.97
C TYR A 3 32.48 1.93 7.77
N PRO A 4 32.41 0.60 8.00
CA PRO A 4 32.18 -0.36 6.93
C PRO A 4 30.91 0.01 6.13
N LEU A 5 30.93 -0.15 4.81
CA LEU A 5 29.80 0.19 3.90
C LEU A 5 28.49 -0.47 4.33
N GLY A 6 28.54 -1.65 4.94
CA GLY A 6 27.36 -2.33 5.50
C GLY A 6 26.74 -1.56 6.66
N HIS A 7 27.55 -1.03 7.58
CA HIS A 7 27.04 -0.25 8.72
C HIS A 7 26.33 1.04 8.29
N GLN A 8 26.85 1.75 7.29
CA GLN A 8 26.22 2.97 6.77
C GLN A 8 24.84 2.68 6.17
N ARG A 9 24.68 1.55 5.46
CA ARG A 9 23.39 1.13 4.90
C ARG A 9 22.37 0.83 6.00
N GLU A 10 22.78 0.11 7.02
CA GLU A 10 21.91 -0.22 8.17
C GLU A 10 21.47 1.03 8.93
N VAL A 11 22.39 1.98 9.15
CA VAL A 11 22.06 3.26 9.79
C VAL A 11 21.09 4.06 8.92
N LYS A 12 21.35 4.17 7.62
CA LYS A 12 20.44 4.85 6.68
C LYS A 12 19.04 4.23 6.71
N LYS A 13 18.94 2.89 6.75
CA LYS A 13 17.66 2.17 6.85
C LYS A 13 16.91 2.53 8.13
N LYS A 14 17.58 2.57 9.29
CA LYS A 14 16.96 2.98 10.56
C LYS A 14 16.40 4.40 10.52
N ILE A 15 17.13 5.34 9.89
CA ILE A 15 16.66 6.73 9.74
C ILE A 15 15.42 6.77 8.85
N ILE A 16 15.40 6.07 7.71
CA ILE A 16 14.26 5.99 6.81
C ILE A 16 13.04 5.40 7.52
N GLU A 17 13.22 4.32 8.28
CA GLU A 17 12.14 3.66 9.00
C GLU A 17 11.56 4.55 10.11
N SER A 18 12.41 5.22 10.88
CA SER A 18 11.98 6.22 11.88
C SER A 18 11.19 7.35 11.22
N ALA A 19 11.72 7.90 10.14
CA ALA A 19 11.06 8.98 9.39
C ALA A 19 9.71 8.53 8.82
N ARG A 20 9.62 7.32 8.27
CA ARG A 20 8.40 6.76 7.71
C ARG A 20 7.29 6.69 8.76
N ARG A 21 7.56 6.13 9.94
CA ARG A 21 6.59 6.03 11.04
C ARG A 21 6.12 7.40 11.50
N LEU A 22 7.03 8.32 11.69
CA LEU A 22 6.73 9.68 12.14
C LEU A 22 5.94 10.46 11.09
N PHE A 23 6.35 10.41 9.81
CA PHE A 23 5.62 11.09 8.73
C PHE A 23 4.22 10.50 8.53
N ASN A 24 4.08 9.17 8.59
CA ASN A 24 2.77 8.52 8.47
C ASN A 24 1.81 8.96 9.58
N ARG A 25 2.32 9.21 10.78
CA ARG A 25 1.51 9.58 11.94
C ARG A 25 1.24 11.08 12.06
N HIS A 26 2.22 11.91 11.72
CA HIS A 26 2.18 13.34 12.02
C HIS A 26 2.21 14.24 10.78
N GLY A 27 2.40 13.67 9.58
CA GLY A 27 2.63 14.42 8.35
C GLY A 27 4.07 14.94 8.22
N PHE A 28 4.42 15.40 7.03
CA PHE A 28 5.78 15.85 6.74
C PHE A 28 6.19 17.10 7.56
N ASP A 29 5.32 18.12 7.62
CA ASP A 29 5.69 19.41 8.18
C ASP A 29 5.86 19.38 9.71
N ASN A 30 5.08 18.54 10.40
CA ASN A 30 5.05 18.48 11.87
C ASN A 30 6.17 17.63 12.49
N VAL A 31 7.03 17.00 11.69
CA VAL A 31 8.13 16.14 12.17
C VAL A 31 9.46 16.86 12.02
N SER A 32 10.23 16.97 13.09
CA SER A 32 11.58 17.55 13.07
C SER A 32 12.66 16.50 12.78
N LEU A 33 13.81 16.95 12.26
CA LEU A 33 14.99 16.08 12.10
C LEU A 33 15.48 15.49 13.43
N GLN A 34 15.34 16.25 14.52
CA GLN A 34 15.70 15.79 15.86
C GLN A 34 14.85 14.58 16.29
N GLN A 35 13.53 14.63 16.05
CA GLN A 35 12.62 13.51 16.35
C GLN A 35 12.97 12.27 15.51
N ILE A 36 13.25 12.46 14.22
CA ILE A 36 13.63 11.37 13.32
C ILE A 36 14.91 10.68 13.80
N MET A 37 15.94 11.48 14.08
CA MET A 37 17.23 10.94 14.51
C MET A 37 17.14 10.26 15.89
N ALA A 38 16.40 10.85 16.83
CA ALA A 38 16.14 10.24 18.13
C ALA A 38 15.39 8.90 18.00
N GLY A 39 14.37 8.82 17.14
CA GLY A 39 13.65 7.59 16.84
C GLY A 39 14.51 6.50 16.17
N ALA A 40 15.59 6.89 15.51
CA ALA A 40 16.59 5.98 14.96
C ALA A 40 17.72 5.60 15.97
N GLY A 41 17.68 6.14 17.19
CA GLY A 41 18.74 5.96 18.19
C GLY A 41 20.04 6.71 17.90
N LEU A 42 19.94 7.85 17.19
CA LEU A 42 21.07 8.64 16.68
C LEU A 42 21.00 10.10 17.14
N THR A 43 22.16 10.78 17.09
CA THR A 43 22.23 12.21 17.38
C THR A 43 21.84 13.04 16.15
N HIS A 44 21.24 14.21 16.38
CA HIS A 44 20.82 15.13 15.30
C HIS A 44 21.97 15.49 14.33
N GLY A 45 23.19 15.70 14.84
CA GLY A 45 24.36 16.06 14.02
C GLY A 45 24.75 15.02 12.97
N GLY A 46 24.38 13.75 13.18
CA GLY A 46 24.68 12.67 12.22
C GLY A 46 23.80 12.69 10.96
N PHE A 47 22.72 13.44 10.93
CA PHE A 47 21.76 13.45 9.83
C PHE A 47 22.40 13.76 8.47
N TYR A 48 23.18 14.81 8.40
CA TYR A 48 23.78 15.31 7.17
C TYR A 48 24.89 14.42 6.58
N SER A 49 25.29 13.37 7.31
CA SER A 49 26.14 12.31 6.77
C SER A 49 25.39 11.33 5.86
N TYR A 50 24.05 11.32 5.93
CA TYR A 50 23.18 10.38 5.20
C TYR A 50 22.24 11.05 4.21
N PHE A 51 21.79 12.28 4.49
CA PHE A 51 20.81 13.00 3.71
C PHE A 51 21.17 14.48 3.61
N ARG A 52 20.96 15.08 2.45
CA ARG A 52 21.21 16.51 2.23
C ARG A 52 20.14 17.39 2.87
N SER A 53 18.91 16.87 2.95
CA SER A 53 17.76 17.60 3.46
C SER A 53 16.66 16.65 3.95
N LYS A 54 15.73 17.18 4.75
CA LYS A 54 14.50 16.45 5.13
C LYS A 54 13.69 16.04 3.89
N ALA A 55 13.74 16.84 2.82
CA ALA A 55 13.06 16.57 1.56
C ALA A 55 13.69 15.38 0.79
N ASP A 56 15.03 15.22 0.83
CA ASP A 56 15.69 14.04 0.26
C ASP A 56 15.32 12.77 1.03
N LEU A 57 15.32 12.84 2.37
CA LEU A 57 14.85 11.74 3.22
C LEU A 57 13.40 11.38 2.91
N TYR A 58 12.53 12.39 2.68
CA TYR A 58 11.12 12.16 2.35
C TYR A 58 10.96 11.41 1.02
N ALA A 59 11.74 11.74 0.00
CA ALA A 59 11.77 11.02 -1.26
C ALA A 59 12.21 9.54 -1.07
N ASP A 60 13.25 9.30 -0.24
CA ASP A 60 13.69 7.94 0.09
C ASP A 60 12.60 7.17 0.88
N VAL A 61 11.88 7.82 1.80
CA VAL A 61 10.75 7.21 2.54
C VAL A 61 9.63 6.78 1.59
N LEU A 62 9.29 7.61 0.60
CA LEU A 62 8.28 7.26 -0.40
C LEU A 62 8.72 6.08 -1.27
N GLY A 63 10.00 6.04 -1.64
CA GLY A 63 10.55 5.03 -2.55
C GLY A 63 10.84 3.68 -1.91
N CYS A 64 11.27 3.64 -0.65
CA CYS A 64 11.75 2.42 0.00
C CYS A 64 10.66 1.37 0.22
N PHE A 65 9.40 1.76 0.32
CA PHE A 65 8.28 0.86 0.55
C PHE A 65 8.18 -0.25 -0.51
N PHE A 66 8.51 0.06 -1.77
CA PHE A 66 8.48 -0.92 -2.88
C PHE A 66 9.84 -1.53 -3.21
N THR A 67 10.91 -0.94 -2.71
CA THR A 67 12.28 -1.44 -2.94
C THR A 67 12.80 -2.29 -1.80
N ASP A 68 12.13 -2.31 -0.65
CA ASP A 68 12.48 -3.17 0.47
C ASP A 68 12.04 -4.62 0.18
N PRO A 69 12.97 -5.58 0.07
CA PRO A 69 12.61 -7.00 -0.09
C PRO A 69 11.82 -7.56 1.11
N ASN A 70 11.84 -6.87 2.26
CA ASN A 70 11.08 -7.22 3.46
C ASN A 70 9.75 -6.43 3.58
N TRP A 71 9.26 -5.82 2.51
CA TRP A 71 8.00 -5.06 2.54
C TRP A 71 6.82 -5.85 3.13
N LYS A 72 6.85 -7.20 3.07
CA LYS A 72 5.88 -8.08 3.73
C LYS A 72 5.80 -7.86 5.24
N SER A 73 6.91 -7.47 5.89
CA SER A 73 6.94 -7.17 7.32
C SER A 73 6.32 -5.83 7.68
N CYS A 74 6.04 -4.98 6.69
CA CYS A 74 5.37 -3.70 6.91
C CYS A 74 3.84 -3.85 7.07
N TRP A 75 3.29 -5.06 6.78
CA TRP A 75 1.86 -5.35 6.80
C TRP A 75 1.63 -6.62 7.61
N ASP A 76 1.74 -6.53 8.93
CA ASP A 76 1.57 -7.68 9.83
C ASP A 76 0.30 -8.46 9.51
N GLY A 77 0.47 -9.75 9.23
CA GLY A 77 -0.62 -10.68 8.97
C GLY A 77 -1.23 -10.63 7.57
N VAL A 78 -0.71 -9.80 6.66
CA VAL A 78 -1.16 -9.77 5.27
C VAL A 78 -0.05 -10.23 4.35
N GLU A 79 -0.14 -11.47 3.88
CA GLU A 79 0.79 -12.00 2.88
C GLU A 79 0.35 -11.59 1.47
N VAL A 80 1.23 -10.90 0.75
CA VAL A 80 1.07 -10.62 -0.68
C VAL A 80 2.27 -11.20 -1.42
N ASP A 81 2.04 -12.15 -2.27
CA ASP A 81 3.06 -12.70 -3.16
C ASP A 81 3.12 -11.89 -4.46
N LEU A 82 4.12 -11.00 -4.56
CA LEU A 82 4.33 -10.15 -5.74
C LEU A 82 4.71 -10.94 -6.99
N THR A 83 5.14 -12.19 -6.84
CA THR A 83 5.50 -13.07 -7.97
C THR A 83 4.30 -13.86 -8.50
N SER A 84 3.20 -13.89 -7.73
CA SER A 84 1.98 -14.60 -8.08
C SER A 84 1.30 -13.99 -9.31
N THR A 85 0.72 -14.84 -10.15
CA THR A 85 -0.18 -14.41 -11.24
C THR A 85 -1.46 -13.77 -10.71
N ASP A 86 -1.86 -14.08 -9.47
CA ASP A 86 -3.03 -13.54 -8.77
C ASP A 86 -2.65 -12.45 -7.74
N VAL A 87 -1.62 -11.67 -8.01
CA VAL A 87 -1.15 -10.59 -7.12
C VAL A 87 -2.22 -9.51 -6.89
N GLY A 88 -3.02 -9.18 -7.89
CA GLY A 88 -4.01 -8.10 -7.81
C GLY A 88 -5.05 -8.27 -6.71
N PRO A 89 -5.79 -9.40 -6.64
CA PRO A 89 -6.75 -9.62 -5.56
C PRO A 89 -6.09 -9.70 -4.17
N GLN A 90 -4.83 -10.16 -4.08
CA GLN A 90 -4.07 -10.13 -2.82
C GLN A 90 -3.78 -8.69 -2.39
N VAL A 91 -3.26 -7.86 -3.30
CA VAL A 91 -3.00 -6.43 -3.04
C VAL A 91 -4.28 -5.71 -2.62
N VAL A 92 -5.40 -5.89 -3.33
CA VAL A 92 -6.67 -5.23 -2.99
C VAL A 92 -7.13 -5.61 -1.58
N ARG A 93 -7.11 -6.91 -1.23
CA ARG A 93 -7.53 -7.36 0.11
C ARG A 93 -6.60 -6.87 1.19
N ALA A 94 -5.29 -6.94 0.97
CA ALA A 94 -4.30 -6.45 1.89
C ALA A 94 -4.45 -4.95 2.13
N TYR A 95 -4.55 -4.19 1.04
CA TYR A 95 -4.57 -2.74 1.10
C TYR A 95 -5.81 -2.18 1.81
N LEU A 96 -6.98 -2.81 1.61
CA LEU A 96 -8.26 -2.40 2.23
C LEU A 96 -8.58 -3.19 3.50
N SER A 97 -7.64 -3.97 4.03
CA SER A 97 -7.81 -4.76 5.25
C SER A 97 -7.97 -3.89 6.50
N ARG A 98 -8.58 -4.47 7.55
CA ARG A 98 -8.66 -3.85 8.87
C ARG A 98 -7.26 -3.66 9.49
N GLN A 99 -6.36 -4.62 9.30
CA GLN A 99 -4.99 -4.52 9.78
C GLN A 99 -4.25 -3.32 9.20
N HIS A 100 -4.34 -3.11 7.87
CA HIS A 100 -3.74 -1.93 7.26
C HIS A 100 -4.42 -0.64 7.73
N TYR A 101 -5.72 -0.66 8.02
CA TYR A 101 -6.45 0.48 8.57
C TYR A 101 -5.94 0.86 9.97
N ASP A 102 -5.73 -0.12 10.84
CA ASP A 102 -5.30 0.08 12.23
C ASP A 102 -3.81 0.43 12.33
N ASP A 103 -2.96 -0.08 11.43
CA ASP A 103 -1.52 0.15 11.45
C ASP A 103 -1.13 1.42 10.67
N VAL A 104 -1.35 2.58 11.30
CA VAL A 104 -1.03 3.88 10.70
C VAL A 104 0.48 4.05 10.47
N GLU A 105 1.31 3.67 11.46
CA GLU A 105 2.75 3.92 11.45
C GLU A 105 3.48 3.11 10.37
N ASN A 106 3.10 1.84 10.17
CA ASN A 106 3.70 0.98 9.15
C ASN A 106 2.94 1.00 7.82
N SER A 107 1.96 1.86 7.69
CA SER A 107 1.15 2.02 6.50
C SER A 107 1.96 2.41 5.26
N CYS A 108 1.39 2.11 4.10
CA CYS A 108 1.92 2.59 2.84
C CYS A 108 1.93 4.13 2.80
N PRO A 109 3.05 4.78 2.46
CA PRO A 109 3.12 6.23 2.35
C PRO A 109 2.11 6.83 1.36
N MET A 110 1.65 6.06 0.39
CA MET A 110 0.58 6.50 -0.53
C MET A 110 -0.76 6.73 0.17
N VAL A 111 -0.99 6.15 1.35
CA VAL A 111 -2.20 6.40 2.15
C VAL A 111 -2.01 7.60 3.07
N ALA A 112 -0.87 7.66 3.74
CA ALA A 112 -0.64 8.68 4.77
C ALA A 112 -0.32 10.06 4.20
N LEU A 113 0.37 10.13 3.05
CA LEU A 113 1.07 11.32 2.59
C LEU A 113 0.61 11.93 1.25
N PRO A 114 -0.54 11.58 0.62
CA PRO A 114 -0.89 12.15 -0.70
C PRO A 114 -1.05 13.66 -0.68
N SER A 115 -1.64 14.21 0.38
CA SER A 115 -1.83 15.65 0.53
C SER A 115 -0.52 16.41 0.76
N ASP A 116 0.42 15.82 1.50
CA ASP A 116 1.76 16.39 1.71
C ASP A 116 2.56 16.35 0.41
N VAL A 117 2.51 15.24 -0.32
CA VAL A 117 3.14 15.11 -1.64
C VAL A 117 2.58 16.12 -2.63
N ALA A 118 1.26 16.35 -2.64
CA ALA A 118 0.62 17.31 -3.53
C ALA A 118 1.15 18.74 -3.33
N ARG A 119 1.53 19.09 -2.09
CA ARG A 119 2.12 20.38 -1.74
C ARG A 119 3.65 20.41 -1.80
N SER A 120 4.30 19.27 -1.97
CA SER A 120 5.76 19.14 -1.93
C SER A 120 6.46 19.48 -3.25
N HIS A 121 7.78 19.39 -3.26
CA HIS A 121 8.64 19.66 -4.43
C HIS A 121 8.56 18.54 -5.48
N LYS A 122 9.05 18.82 -6.70
CA LYS A 122 8.97 17.92 -7.86
C LYS A 122 9.58 16.53 -7.61
N ALA A 123 10.67 16.43 -6.85
CA ALA A 123 11.33 15.15 -6.59
C ALA A 123 10.41 14.18 -5.82
N ALA A 124 9.75 14.65 -4.75
CA ALA A 124 8.80 13.83 -3.99
C ALA A 124 7.60 13.40 -4.86
N LYS A 125 7.06 14.32 -5.68
CA LYS A 125 5.97 14.00 -6.63
C LYS A 125 6.40 12.95 -7.65
N HIS A 126 7.63 13.02 -8.14
CA HIS A 126 8.17 12.05 -9.09
C HIS A 126 8.30 10.65 -8.46
N VAL A 127 8.85 10.57 -7.25
CA VAL A 127 8.94 9.29 -6.52
C VAL A 127 7.55 8.72 -6.24
N PHE A 128 6.61 9.53 -5.76
CA PHE A 128 5.22 9.11 -5.55
C PHE A 128 4.58 8.57 -6.84
N GLN A 129 4.76 9.26 -7.96
CA GLN A 129 4.28 8.81 -9.26
C GLN A 129 4.89 7.46 -9.65
N THR A 130 6.18 7.25 -9.44
CA THR A 130 6.87 5.98 -9.73
C THR A 130 6.28 4.84 -8.90
N VAL A 131 6.06 5.08 -7.61
CA VAL A 131 5.46 4.11 -6.68
C VAL A 131 4.02 3.78 -7.08
N PHE A 132 3.22 4.80 -7.43
CA PHE A 132 1.85 4.62 -7.91
C PHE A 132 1.81 3.77 -9.19
N LEU A 133 2.67 4.07 -10.17
CA LEU A 133 2.76 3.31 -11.42
C LEU A 133 3.21 1.87 -11.21
N ALA A 134 4.09 1.61 -10.23
CA ALA A 134 4.47 0.24 -9.86
C ALA A 134 3.27 -0.55 -9.32
N MET A 135 2.42 0.06 -8.48
CA MET A 135 1.17 -0.55 -8.01
C MET A 135 0.20 -0.79 -9.17
N VAL A 136 0.00 0.18 -10.05
CA VAL A 136 -0.84 0.04 -11.26
C VAL A 136 -0.37 -1.14 -12.09
N SER A 137 0.93 -1.23 -12.38
CA SER A 137 1.53 -2.33 -13.15
C SER A 137 1.32 -3.69 -12.49
N ALA A 138 1.44 -3.79 -11.16
CA ALA A 138 1.18 -5.02 -10.43
C ALA A 138 -0.30 -5.47 -10.57
N LEU A 139 -1.23 -4.52 -10.47
CA LEU A 139 -2.66 -4.78 -10.63
C LEU A 139 -3.01 -5.19 -12.07
N GLU A 140 -2.43 -4.51 -13.08
CA GLU A 140 -2.64 -4.82 -14.49
C GLU A 140 -2.24 -6.25 -14.86
N ARG A 141 -1.11 -6.75 -14.32
CA ARG A 141 -0.62 -8.10 -14.64
C ARG A 141 -1.63 -9.19 -14.32
N SER A 142 -2.45 -9.00 -13.29
CA SER A 142 -3.41 -10.00 -12.80
C SER A 142 -4.87 -9.73 -13.21
N LEU A 143 -5.15 -8.72 -14.07
CA LEU A 143 -6.51 -8.43 -14.51
C LEU A 143 -7.10 -9.57 -15.34
N HIS A 144 -8.29 -10.03 -14.95
CA HIS A 144 -9.09 -11.00 -15.70
C HIS A 144 -10.21 -10.34 -16.50
N ALA A 145 -10.65 -9.14 -16.12
CA ALA A 145 -11.68 -8.39 -16.84
C ALA A 145 -11.16 -7.85 -18.18
N LYS A 146 -11.98 -8.02 -19.26
CA LYS A 146 -11.64 -7.61 -20.64
C LYS A 146 -12.47 -6.43 -21.16
N LYS A 147 -13.36 -5.88 -20.32
CA LYS A 147 -14.35 -4.87 -20.74
C LYS A 147 -13.79 -3.46 -20.89
N ARG A 148 -12.63 -3.18 -20.33
CA ARG A 148 -11.98 -1.85 -20.31
C ARG A 148 -10.51 -1.98 -20.65
N PRO A 149 -9.85 -0.89 -21.10
CA PRO A 149 -8.40 -0.85 -21.21
C PRO A 149 -7.76 -1.28 -19.89
N ARG A 150 -6.70 -2.09 -19.98
CA ARG A 150 -6.02 -2.63 -18.75
C ARG A 150 -5.46 -1.50 -17.90
N HIS A 151 -4.88 -0.50 -18.54
CA HIS A 151 -4.27 0.65 -17.87
C HIS A 151 -5.30 1.46 -17.07
N ASP A 152 -6.44 1.79 -17.68
CA ASP A 152 -7.53 2.51 -16.99
C ASP A 152 -8.04 1.72 -15.79
N SER A 153 -8.17 0.40 -15.94
CA SER A 153 -8.59 -0.49 -14.86
C SER A 153 -7.57 -0.54 -13.74
N GLY A 154 -6.27 -0.63 -14.05
CA GLY A 154 -5.18 -0.60 -13.09
C GLY A 154 -5.13 0.69 -12.30
N GLN A 155 -5.26 1.84 -12.98
CA GLN A 155 -5.31 3.15 -12.33
C GLN A 155 -6.52 3.31 -11.42
N ALA A 156 -7.71 2.90 -11.88
CA ALA A 156 -8.94 2.95 -11.08
C ALA A 156 -8.85 2.06 -9.84
N LEU A 157 -8.28 0.87 -9.96
CA LEU A 157 -8.05 -0.05 -8.84
C LEU A 157 -7.09 0.54 -7.80
N ALA A 158 -5.96 1.10 -8.24
CA ALA A 158 -5.02 1.76 -7.36
C ALA A 158 -5.66 2.96 -6.64
N ALA A 159 -6.43 3.78 -7.36
CA ALA A 159 -7.16 4.90 -6.79
C ALA A 159 -8.23 4.47 -5.78
N LEU A 160 -8.98 3.38 -6.02
CA LEU A 160 -9.93 2.81 -5.07
C LEU A 160 -9.25 2.31 -3.80
N CYS A 161 -8.10 1.65 -3.92
CA CYS A 161 -7.32 1.19 -2.78
C CYS A 161 -6.85 2.37 -1.92
N VAL A 162 -6.17 3.33 -2.53
CA VAL A 162 -5.61 4.49 -1.83
C VAL A 162 -6.73 5.36 -1.28
N GLY A 163 -7.69 5.77 -2.13
CA GLY A 163 -8.78 6.67 -1.75
C GLY A 163 -9.70 6.06 -0.69
N GLY A 164 -10.05 4.77 -0.82
CA GLY A 164 -10.87 4.06 0.15
C GLY A 164 -10.24 4.04 1.54
N MET A 165 -8.92 3.81 1.63
CA MET A 165 -8.20 3.81 2.89
C MET A 165 -8.03 5.22 3.47
N VAL A 166 -7.67 6.21 2.64
CA VAL A 166 -7.52 7.62 3.07
C VAL A 166 -8.81 8.16 3.65
N VAL A 167 -9.93 7.97 2.94
CA VAL A 167 -11.24 8.45 3.38
C VAL A 167 -11.73 7.71 4.62
N ALA A 168 -11.54 6.38 4.68
CA ALA A 168 -11.91 5.60 5.86
C ALA A 168 -11.19 6.10 7.13
N ARG A 169 -9.89 6.37 7.04
CA ARG A 169 -9.09 6.89 8.17
C ARG A 169 -9.45 8.29 8.61
N ALA A 170 -10.13 9.07 7.77
CA ALA A 170 -10.62 10.40 8.11
C ALA A 170 -11.98 10.39 8.84
N MET A 171 -12.60 9.21 9.00
CA MET A 171 -13.89 9.07 9.67
C MET A 171 -13.73 8.81 11.18
N VAL A 172 -14.61 9.41 11.97
CA VAL A 172 -14.72 9.14 13.41
C VAL A 172 -15.51 7.84 13.64
N ASP A 173 -16.55 7.61 12.84
CA ASP A 173 -17.35 6.39 12.88
C ASP A 173 -16.59 5.23 12.23
N THR A 174 -16.14 4.30 13.07
CA THR A 174 -15.36 3.14 12.61
C THR A 174 -16.24 2.12 11.86
N ALA A 175 -17.55 2.04 12.12
CA ALA A 175 -18.45 1.16 11.39
C ALA A 175 -18.63 1.67 9.95
N LEU A 176 -18.83 2.97 9.78
CA LEU A 176 -18.89 3.60 8.47
C LEU A 176 -17.55 3.48 7.70
N ALA A 177 -16.42 3.59 8.41
CA ALA A 177 -15.10 3.37 7.82
C ALA A 177 -14.93 1.92 7.32
N ASP A 178 -15.41 0.94 8.06
CA ASP A 178 -15.40 -0.47 7.66
C ASP A 178 -16.32 -0.71 6.45
N GLU A 179 -17.53 -0.17 6.46
CA GLU A 179 -18.46 -0.25 5.33
C GLU A 179 -17.86 0.31 4.04
N LEU A 180 -17.19 1.47 4.11
CA LEU A 180 -16.53 2.10 2.96
C LEU A 180 -15.40 1.23 2.41
N ARG A 181 -14.51 0.71 3.29
CA ARG A 181 -13.39 -0.15 2.85
C ARG A 181 -13.91 -1.43 2.20
N ASP A 182 -14.94 -2.05 2.77
CA ASP A 182 -15.58 -3.23 2.22
C ASP A 182 -16.26 -2.94 0.88
N ALA A 183 -16.90 -1.78 0.72
CA ALA A 183 -17.49 -1.36 -0.54
C ALA A 183 -16.40 -1.18 -1.61
N CYS A 184 -15.31 -0.47 -1.29
CA CYS A 184 -14.17 -0.29 -2.19
C CYS A 184 -13.54 -1.65 -2.57
N MET A 185 -13.37 -2.56 -1.61
CA MET A 185 -12.85 -3.90 -1.85
C MET A 185 -13.75 -4.71 -2.79
N ARG A 186 -15.06 -4.71 -2.56
CA ARG A 186 -16.02 -5.42 -3.43
C ARG A 186 -15.98 -4.89 -4.86
N VAL A 187 -16.00 -3.56 -5.04
CA VAL A 187 -15.95 -2.92 -6.36
C VAL A 187 -14.62 -3.19 -7.04
N ALA A 188 -13.49 -3.10 -6.32
CA ALA A 188 -12.17 -3.39 -6.87
C ALA A 188 -12.05 -4.85 -7.34
N LEU A 189 -12.49 -5.81 -6.53
CA LEU A 189 -12.47 -7.24 -6.91
C LEU A 189 -13.36 -7.53 -8.12
N ASP A 190 -14.47 -6.81 -8.27
CA ASP A 190 -15.36 -6.93 -9.45
C ASP A 190 -14.72 -6.31 -10.70
N LEU A 191 -14.17 -5.11 -10.56
CA LEU A 191 -13.48 -4.41 -11.64
C LEU A 191 -12.29 -5.20 -12.18
N GLY A 192 -11.52 -5.85 -11.31
CA GLY A 192 -10.40 -6.71 -11.70
C GLY A 192 -10.81 -8.06 -12.31
N GLY A 193 -12.08 -8.44 -12.18
CA GLY A 193 -12.60 -9.73 -12.63
C GLY A 193 -12.25 -10.90 -11.70
N TRP A 194 -11.93 -10.60 -10.42
CA TRP A 194 -11.45 -11.58 -9.42
C TRP A 194 -12.54 -12.10 -8.49
N LYS A 195 -13.81 -11.79 -8.74
CA LYS A 195 -14.92 -12.41 -8.01
C LYS A 195 -14.93 -13.90 -8.27
N ARG A 196 -14.97 -14.72 -7.21
CA ARG A 196 -15.26 -16.15 -7.35
C ARG A 196 -16.56 -16.29 -8.15
N ARG A 197 -16.50 -16.88 -9.36
CA ARG A 197 -17.71 -17.36 -10.03
C ARG A 197 -18.42 -18.27 -9.02
N ARG A 198 -19.60 -17.87 -8.52
CA ARG A 198 -20.50 -18.80 -7.83
C ARG A 198 -20.61 -19.99 -8.77
N LYS A 199 -20.10 -21.16 -8.37
CA LYS A 199 -20.38 -22.42 -9.06
C LYS A 199 -21.91 -22.46 -9.19
N GLY A 200 -22.41 -22.32 -10.41
CA GLY A 200 -23.83 -22.42 -10.66
C GLY A 200 -24.30 -23.73 -10.05
N ARG A 201 -25.42 -23.68 -9.37
CA ARG A 201 -26.13 -24.88 -8.95
C ARG A 201 -26.35 -25.74 -10.20
N SER A 202 -25.43 -26.62 -10.45
CA SER A 202 -25.52 -27.61 -11.50
C SER A 202 -26.51 -28.67 -11.05
N GLY A 203 -27.51 -28.89 -11.92
CA GLY A 203 -28.16 -30.17 -12.01
C GLY A 203 -29.33 -30.39 -11.08
N LYS A 204 -30.52 -30.00 -11.54
CA LYS A 204 -31.74 -30.78 -11.22
C LYS A 204 -31.46 -32.24 -11.58
N LEU A 205 -31.28 -33.13 -10.59
CA LEU A 205 -31.41 -34.55 -10.79
C LEU A 205 -32.81 -34.80 -11.40
N ARG A 206 -32.84 -35.20 -12.68
CA ARG A 206 -34.02 -35.84 -13.25
C ARG A 206 -34.11 -37.23 -12.65
N VAL A 207 -35.07 -37.41 -11.75
CA VAL A 207 -35.48 -38.77 -11.34
C VAL A 207 -36.24 -39.41 -12.52
N PRO A 208 -35.84 -40.57 -13.04
CA PRO A 208 -36.62 -41.26 -14.04
C PRO A 208 -37.89 -41.79 -13.40
N SER A 209 -39.06 -41.46 -14.00
CA SER A 209 -40.34 -42.03 -13.66
C SER A 209 -40.32 -43.55 -14.01
N ARG A 210 -40.45 -44.41 -12.97
CA ARG A 210 -40.72 -45.82 -13.18
C ARG A 210 -42.20 -45.93 -13.64
N SER A 211 -42.36 -46.39 -14.88
CA SER A 211 -43.63 -46.90 -15.38
C SER A 211 -43.95 -48.22 -14.68
N ALA A 212 -45.05 -48.27 -13.98
CA ALA A 212 -45.63 -49.52 -13.50
C ALA A 212 -46.45 -50.17 -14.61
N LYS A 213 -46.18 -51.44 -14.85
CA LYS A 213 -47.13 -52.36 -15.44
C LYS A 213 -47.87 -53.09 -14.30
#